data_e6528cd05f36b57fa8a8146b4a4247ab
#
_entry.id   e6528cd05f36b57fa8a8146b4a4247ab
#
_cell.length_a   1.000
_cell.length_b   1.000
_cell.length_c   1.000
_cell.angle_alpha   90.00
_cell.angle_beta   90.00
_cell.angle_gamma   90.00
#
_symmetry.space_group_name_H-M   'P 1'
#
loop_
_entity.id
_entity.type
_entity.pdbx_description
1 polymer ?
#
loop_
_entity_poly.entity_id
_entity_poly.type
_entity_poly.pdbx_seq_one_letter_code
_entity_poly.pdbx_strand_id
1 'polypeptide(L)'
;MVNRGECSFVQKARNAQHAGAAGLLIADNLCLCTDSACLNMTTPDNTPAGFQNCQNTEPIMADDGSGGDITIPAFLMFKQDAYEIIKEVKDRDSPVQVEMSWSLPHPDSKVEYELWSVPSETVSKEFQKKWKDVALKMGEKAYFTPRQYIYDGIKSRCQTSDGKNMCFNLCTNQGRYCATDPDNDLEHGITGAEVVEEALRRICVWKHFGEKDGLGTMYWDYIGEFLKRCDSDDFFSNKDCIKDVYKNAKIEGKRIEQCMEDSGGLTENTPNSLLDREIDAAMRKGVVVLPTMFINSAPMRGALSTETVFGAVCAGFQSGSEPSICNTCSGCSDVTECVKKGVCKSNPSSSSSSGTVSKKTFGTTLLFMCALFGAAGYWHWRKTREEMRDQVRGILAEYMPLEGGDNEDHNPMDFARSGGSASLIS
;
A
#
# COMPACT_ATOMS: atom_id res chain seq x y z
N MET A 1 -11.00 -18.62 -0.20
CA MET A 1 -11.85 -17.57 -0.79
C MET A 1 -12.64 -16.85 0.29
N VAL A 2 -12.86 -15.53 0.17
CA VAL A 2 -13.62 -14.69 1.11
C VAL A 2 -14.53 -13.73 0.36
N ASN A 3 -15.60 -13.24 0.98
CA ASN A 3 -16.47 -12.24 0.36
C ASN A 3 -15.94 -10.82 0.53
N ARG A 4 -16.25 -9.94 -0.43
CA ARG A 4 -16.07 -8.48 -0.31
C ARG A 4 -16.99 -7.92 0.78
N GLY A 5 -16.56 -6.84 1.44
CA GLY A 5 -17.32 -6.15 2.49
C GLY A 5 -16.73 -6.36 3.88
N GLU A 6 -17.31 -5.71 4.89
CA GLU A 6 -17.00 -5.76 6.33
C GLU A 6 -15.63 -5.17 6.73
N CYS A 7 -14.54 -5.44 6.02
CA CYS A 7 -13.22 -4.87 6.29
C CYS A 7 -12.43 -4.63 4.98
N SER A 8 -11.30 -3.92 5.06
CA SER A 8 -10.47 -3.60 3.89
C SER A 8 -9.91 -4.86 3.22
N PHE A 9 -9.55 -4.73 1.95
CA PHE A 9 -8.91 -5.81 1.19
C PHE A 9 -7.58 -6.23 1.83
N VAL A 10 -6.81 -5.25 2.29
CA VAL A 10 -5.54 -5.47 2.99
C VAL A 10 -5.75 -6.29 4.27
N GLN A 11 -6.75 -5.96 5.07
CA GLN A 11 -7.05 -6.73 6.29
C GLN A 11 -7.46 -8.18 5.97
N LYS A 12 -8.23 -8.40 4.89
CA LYS A 12 -8.57 -9.76 4.44
C LYS A 12 -7.32 -10.54 4.01
N ALA A 13 -6.45 -9.92 3.23
CA ALA A 13 -5.22 -10.55 2.76
C ALA A 13 -4.26 -10.87 3.91
N ARG A 14 -4.11 -9.96 4.87
CA ARG A 14 -3.31 -10.17 6.07
C ARG A 14 -3.83 -11.33 6.92
N ASN A 15 -5.14 -11.38 7.15
CA ASN A 15 -5.77 -12.48 7.90
C ASN A 15 -5.58 -13.83 7.18
N ALA A 16 -5.74 -13.88 5.85
CA ALA A 16 -5.51 -15.09 5.07
C ALA A 16 -4.04 -15.54 5.15
N GLN A 17 -3.09 -14.62 5.01
CA GLN A 17 -1.66 -14.88 5.14
C GLN A 17 -1.31 -15.44 6.52
N HIS A 18 -1.83 -14.84 7.59
CA HIS A 18 -1.62 -15.33 8.95
C HIS A 18 -2.24 -16.71 9.20
N ALA A 19 -3.31 -17.04 8.47
CA ALA A 19 -3.91 -18.38 8.49
C ALA A 19 -3.15 -19.41 7.62
N GLY A 20 -2.02 -19.01 7.00
CA GLY A 20 -1.19 -19.90 6.18
C GLY A 20 -1.67 -20.09 4.74
N ALA A 21 -2.53 -19.23 4.23
CA ALA A 21 -2.96 -19.29 2.84
C ALA A 21 -1.80 -18.94 1.89
N ALA A 22 -1.71 -19.65 0.75
CA ALA A 22 -0.75 -19.37 -0.31
C ALA A 22 -1.23 -18.26 -1.28
N GLY A 23 -2.51 -17.90 -1.23
CA GLY A 23 -3.13 -16.85 -2.02
C GLY A 23 -4.55 -16.59 -1.56
N LEU A 24 -5.14 -15.47 -1.98
CA LEU A 24 -6.48 -15.06 -1.60
C LEU A 24 -7.32 -14.72 -2.83
N LEU A 25 -8.49 -15.35 -2.94
CA LEU A 25 -9.55 -14.94 -3.86
C LEU A 25 -10.64 -14.24 -3.07
N ILE A 26 -11.02 -13.04 -3.50
CA ILE A 26 -12.08 -12.24 -2.91
C ILE A 26 -13.24 -12.22 -3.90
N ALA A 27 -14.39 -12.75 -3.49
CA ALA A 27 -15.60 -12.73 -4.27
C ALA A 27 -16.28 -11.36 -4.17
N ASP A 28 -16.55 -10.71 -5.30
CA ASP A 28 -17.34 -9.48 -5.29
C ASP A 28 -18.77 -9.75 -4.82
N ASN A 29 -19.38 -8.76 -4.20
CA ASN A 29 -20.75 -8.82 -3.73
C ASN A 29 -21.74 -8.16 -4.71
N LEU A 30 -21.25 -7.46 -5.73
CA LEU A 30 -22.06 -6.79 -6.76
C LEU A 30 -21.86 -7.44 -8.13
N CYS A 31 -22.94 -7.53 -8.89
CA CYS A 31 -22.91 -7.97 -10.28
C CYS A 31 -22.56 -6.82 -11.21
N LEU A 32 -21.89 -7.10 -12.34
CA LEU A 32 -21.79 -6.14 -13.44
C LEU A 32 -23.12 -6.04 -14.19
N CYS A 33 -23.53 -4.84 -14.56
CA CYS A 33 -24.75 -4.61 -15.32
C CYS A 33 -24.69 -5.18 -16.74
N THR A 34 -23.49 -5.45 -17.27
CA THR A 34 -23.26 -6.09 -18.57
C THR A 34 -23.24 -7.62 -18.50
N ASP A 35 -23.20 -8.20 -17.32
CA ASP A 35 -23.16 -9.67 -17.13
C ASP A 35 -24.57 -10.24 -17.12
N SER A 36 -24.97 -10.84 -18.25
CA SER A 36 -26.30 -11.45 -18.42
C SER A 36 -26.58 -12.59 -17.44
N ALA A 37 -25.56 -13.36 -17.06
CA ALA A 37 -25.69 -14.44 -16.08
C ALA A 37 -25.97 -13.86 -14.69
N CYS A 38 -25.31 -12.77 -14.34
CA CYS A 38 -25.51 -12.07 -13.08
C CYS A 38 -26.86 -11.35 -13.00
N LEU A 39 -27.36 -10.84 -14.13
CA LEU A 39 -28.70 -10.25 -14.24
C LEU A 39 -29.81 -11.27 -14.00
N ASN A 40 -29.56 -12.54 -14.32
CA ASN A 40 -30.52 -13.64 -14.15
C ASN A 40 -30.48 -14.26 -12.74
N MET A 41 -29.54 -13.85 -11.87
CA MET A 41 -29.51 -14.34 -10.49
C MET A 41 -30.70 -13.75 -9.72
N THR A 42 -31.40 -14.61 -9.00
CA THR A 42 -32.46 -14.22 -8.08
C THR A 42 -31.92 -14.03 -6.67
N THR A 43 -32.41 -13.04 -5.95
CA THR A 43 -32.22 -12.89 -4.52
C THR A 43 -33.04 -13.97 -3.77
N PRO A 44 -32.77 -14.21 -2.45
CA PRO A 44 -33.60 -15.12 -1.64
C PRO A 44 -35.10 -14.86 -1.69
N ASP A 45 -35.50 -13.61 -2.04
CA ASP A 45 -36.89 -13.17 -2.14
C ASP A 45 -37.49 -13.40 -3.55
N ASN A 46 -36.83 -14.15 -4.42
CA ASN A 46 -37.20 -14.36 -5.83
C ASN A 46 -37.27 -13.09 -6.69
N THR A 47 -36.69 -11.99 -6.25
CA THR A 47 -36.54 -10.80 -7.09
C THR A 47 -35.27 -10.89 -7.95
N PRO A 48 -35.31 -10.46 -9.24
CA PRO A 48 -34.08 -10.43 -10.04
C PRO A 48 -33.04 -9.54 -9.39
N ALA A 49 -31.92 -10.13 -8.98
CA ALA A 49 -30.86 -9.41 -8.29
C ALA A 49 -30.21 -8.31 -9.15
N GLY A 50 -30.40 -8.37 -10.47
CA GLY A 50 -29.67 -7.56 -11.43
C GLY A 50 -30.03 -6.09 -11.50
N PHE A 51 -31.26 -5.70 -11.14
CA PHE A 51 -31.72 -4.32 -11.38
C PHE A 51 -31.46 -3.32 -10.26
N GLN A 52 -31.24 -3.79 -9.04
CA GLN A 52 -31.06 -2.89 -7.88
C GLN A 52 -29.62 -2.74 -7.37
N ASN A 53 -28.71 -3.67 -7.72
CA ASN A 53 -27.37 -3.73 -7.16
C ASN A 53 -26.26 -4.07 -8.16
N CYS A 54 -26.40 -3.67 -9.43
CA CYS A 54 -25.32 -3.88 -10.40
C CYS A 54 -24.36 -2.68 -10.50
N GLN A 55 -23.13 -2.96 -10.88
CA GLN A 55 -22.10 -1.96 -11.14
C GLN A 55 -21.99 -1.67 -12.64
N ASN A 56 -21.79 -0.41 -12.99
CA ASN A 56 -21.52 0.00 -14.38
C ASN A 56 -20.02 -0.14 -14.75
N THR A 57 -19.16 -0.33 -13.76
CA THR A 57 -17.71 -0.44 -13.95
C THR A 57 -17.19 -1.68 -13.27
N GLU A 58 -16.10 -2.22 -13.81
CA GLU A 58 -15.40 -3.36 -13.20
C GLU A 58 -14.97 -3.04 -11.77
N PRO A 59 -15.12 -3.98 -10.83
CA PRO A 59 -14.70 -3.78 -9.45
C PRO A 59 -13.19 -3.64 -9.36
N ILE A 60 -12.75 -2.69 -8.57
CA ILE A 60 -11.33 -2.41 -8.35
C ILE A 60 -10.97 -2.78 -6.91
N MET A 61 -9.85 -3.48 -6.76
CA MET A 61 -9.21 -3.74 -5.48
C MET A 61 -7.94 -2.90 -5.39
N ALA A 62 -7.83 -2.10 -4.34
CA ALA A 62 -6.67 -1.27 -4.09
C ALA A 62 -6.09 -1.52 -2.69
N ASP A 63 -4.80 -1.24 -2.55
CA ASP A 63 -4.13 -1.15 -1.27
C ASP A 63 -4.57 0.14 -0.54
N ASP A 64 -4.82 0.04 0.75
CA ASP A 64 -5.12 1.18 1.63
C ASP A 64 -3.83 1.83 2.20
N GLY A 65 -2.68 1.48 1.66
CA GLY A 65 -1.36 1.96 2.08
C GLY A 65 -0.74 1.15 3.25
N SER A 66 -1.47 0.19 3.80
CA SER A 66 -0.97 -0.62 4.93
C SER A 66 -0.57 -2.06 4.55
N GLY A 67 -0.52 -2.37 3.23
CA GLY A 67 -0.33 -3.73 2.71
C GLY A 67 1.13 -4.19 2.56
N GLY A 68 2.12 -3.41 3.03
CA GLY A 68 3.54 -3.71 2.80
C GLY A 68 4.07 -5.01 3.44
N ASP A 69 3.33 -5.60 4.36
CA ASP A 69 3.62 -6.89 5.00
C ASP A 69 2.98 -8.10 4.27
N ILE A 70 2.16 -7.86 3.24
CA ILE A 70 1.46 -8.92 2.53
C ILE A 70 2.34 -9.46 1.40
N THR A 71 2.60 -10.77 1.45
CA THR A 71 3.45 -11.48 0.48
C THR A 71 2.68 -12.48 -0.37
N ILE A 72 1.42 -12.76 -0.04
CA ILE A 72 0.57 -13.66 -0.82
C ILE A 72 -0.19 -12.90 -1.91
N PRO A 73 -0.38 -13.47 -3.11
CA PRO A 73 -1.21 -12.88 -4.14
C PRO A 73 -2.68 -12.81 -3.71
N ALA A 74 -3.34 -11.69 -4.01
CA ALA A 74 -4.75 -11.50 -3.74
C ALA A 74 -5.47 -10.96 -4.99
N PHE A 75 -6.61 -11.55 -5.34
CA PHE A 75 -7.41 -11.19 -6.50
C PHE A 75 -8.86 -10.95 -6.13
N LEU A 76 -9.45 -9.91 -6.70
CA LEU A 76 -10.88 -9.68 -6.69
C LEU A 76 -11.49 -10.37 -7.92
N MET A 77 -12.43 -11.27 -7.67
CA MET A 77 -13.16 -11.98 -8.71
C MET A 77 -14.54 -11.38 -8.91
N PHE A 78 -15.02 -11.37 -10.14
CA PHE A 78 -16.42 -11.07 -10.41
C PHE A 78 -17.34 -12.04 -9.64
N LYS A 79 -18.49 -11.52 -9.25
CA LYS A 79 -19.46 -12.31 -8.47
C LYS A 79 -19.86 -13.61 -9.17
N GLN A 80 -20.05 -13.56 -10.48
CA GLN A 80 -20.41 -14.72 -11.29
C GLN A 80 -19.33 -15.80 -11.22
N ASP A 81 -18.07 -15.44 -11.49
CA ASP A 81 -16.95 -16.39 -11.49
C ASP A 81 -16.73 -17.00 -10.11
N ALA A 82 -16.82 -16.17 -9.08
CA ALA A 82 -16.72 -16.62 -7.69
C ALA A 82 -17.85 -17.60 -7.33
N TYR A 83 -19.07 -17.34 -7.81
CA TYR A 83 -20.24 -18.21 -7.57
C TYR A 83 -20.02 -19.60 -8.14
N GLU A 84 -19.50 -19.73 -9.35
CA GLU A 84 -19.21 -21.03 -9.98
C GLU A 84 -18.18 -21.84 -9.16
N ILE A 85 -17.12 -21.21 -8.70
CA ILE A 85 -16.13 -21.87 -7.83
C ILE A 85 -16.77 -22.30 -6.50
N ILE A 86 -17.54 -21.44 -5.86
CA ILE A 86 -18.22 -21.75 -4.59
C ILE A 86 -19.19 -22.92 -4.77
N LYS A 87 -19.92 -22.96 -5.88
CA LYS A 87 -20.86 -24.02 -6.21
C LYS A 87 -20.13 -25.35 -6.39
N GLU A 88 -19.04 -25.39 -7.17
CA GLU A 88 -18.24 -26.61 -7.36
C GLU A 88 -17.69 -27.16 -6.03
N VAL A 89 -17.17 -26.28 -5.17
CA VAL A 89 -16.67 -26.69 -3.84
C VAL A 89 -17.77 -27.27 -2.96
N LYS A 90 -18.99 -26.68 -3.00
CA LYS A 90 -20.12 -27.13 -2.14
C LYS A 90 -20.82 -28.38 -2.65
N ASP A 91 -21.03 -28.46 -3.98
CA ASP A 91 -21.90 -29.51 -4.56
C ASP A 91 -21.16 -30.83 -4.76
N ARG A 92 -19.83 -30.80 -4.95
CA ARG A 92 -19.07 -32.00 -5.31
C ARG A 92 -18.16 -32.55 -4.22
N ASP A 93 -18.03 -31.85 -3.11
CA ASP A 93 -17.08 -32.19 -2.02
C ASP A 93 -15.67 -32.56 -2.57
N SER A 94 -15.29 -31.89 -3.65
CA SER A 94 -14.05 -32.13 -4.39
C SER A 94 -13.12 -30.93 -4.25
N PRO A 95 -11.82 -31.12 -4.10
CA PRO A 95 -10.88 -30.02 -4.09
C PRO A 95 -10.88 -29.33 -5.47
N VAL A 96 -11.06 -28.00 -5.46
CA VAL A 96 -10.90 -27.14 -6.64
C VAL A 96 -9.49 -26.62 -6.65
N GLN A 97 -8.73 -26.95 -7.69
CA GLN A 97 -7.41 -26.38 -7.92
C GLN A 97 -7.55 -25.09 -8.71
N VAL A 98 -6.96 -24.01 -8.21
CA VAL A 98 -6.93 -22.70 -8.87
C VAL A 98 -5.49 -22.36 -9.20
N GLU A 99 -5.23 -21.99 -10.45
CA GLU A 99 -3.97 -21.40 -10.88
C GLU A 99 -4.14 -19.90 -11.00
N MET A 100 -3.29 -19.15 -10.32
CA MET A 100 -3.21 -17.69 -10.45
C MET A 100 -2.01 -17.37 -11.32
N SER A 101 -2.26 -16.79 -12.47
CA SER A 101 -1.20 -16.32 -13.37
C SER A 101 -1.47 -14.87 -13.78
N TRP A 102 -0.40 -14.12 -13.97
CA TRP A 102 -0.47 -12.75 -14.47
C TRP A 102 0.71 -12.46 -15.36
N SER A 103 0.47 -11.71 -16.39
CA SER A 103 1.48 -11.18 -17.29
C SER A 103 1.15 -9.74 -17.62
N LEU A 104 2.18 -8.95 -17.88
CA LEU A 104 1.96 -7.62 -18.43
C LEU A 104 1.57 -7.75 -19.90
N PRO A 105 0.60 -6.98 -20.38
CA PRO A 105 0.18 -7.03 -21.78
C PRO A 105 1.29 -6.50 -22.69
N HIS A 106 1.35 -7.07 -23.90
CA HIS A 106 2.21 -6.59 -24.99
C HIS A 106 3.68 -6.43 -24.63
N PRO A 107 4.36 -7.46 -24.03
CA PRO A 107 5.79 -7.35 -23.77
C PRO A 107 6.55 -7.27 -25.09
N ASP A 108 7.34 -6.20 -25.24
CA ASP A 108 8.23 -5.99 -26.37
C ASP A 108 9.60 -5.47 -25.90
N SER A 109 10.37 -4.84 -26.79
CA SER A 109 11.67 -4.29 -26.46
C SER A 109 11.61 -2.93 -25.75
N LYS A 110 10.42 -2.38 -25.55
CA LYS A 110 10.14 -1.13 -24.84
C LYS A 110 9.03 -1.33 -23.84
N VAL A 111 9.08 -0.56 -22.75
CA VAL A 111 8.04 -0.51 -21.74
C VAL A 111 7.56 0.92 -21.60
N GLU A 112 6.26 1.14 -21.77
CA GLU A 112 5.60 2.39 -21.43
C GLU A 112 5.06 2.30 -20.00
N TYR A 113 5.37 3.29 -19.18
CA TYR A 113 4.82 3.36 -17.84
C TYR A 113 4.35 4.77 -17.48
N GLU A 114 3.19 4.84 -16.84
CA GLU A 114 2.52 6.10 -16.51
C GLU A 114 2.27 6.18 -15.00
N LEU A 115 2.65 7.30 -14.39
CA LEU A 115 2.31 7.60 -13.01
C LEU A 115 1.17 8.62 -12.97
N TRP A 116 0.03 8.22 -12.47
CA TRP A 116 -1.09 9.10 -12.13
C TRP A 116 -0.94 9.60 -10.71
N SER A 117 -0.83 10.90 -10.55
CA SER A 117 -0.57 11.54 -9.26
C SER A 117 -1.19 12.93 -9.16
N VAL A 118 -1.21 13.46 -7.95
CA VAL A 118 -1.53 14.87 -7.66
C VAL A 118 -0.27 15.53 -7.12
N PRO A 119 0.05 16.77 -7.49
CA PRO A 119 1.27 17.46 -7.05
C PRO A 119 1.48 17.50 -5.53
N SER A 120 0.40 17.56 -4.76
CA SER A 120 0.39 17.62 -3.29
C SER A 120 0.40 16.26 -2.61
N GLU A 121 0.20 15.13 -3.34
CA GLU A 121 0.05 13.81 -2.77
C GLU A 121 1.39 13.23 -2.26
N THR A 122 1.44 12.85 -0.99
CA THR A 122 2.68 12.52 -0.27
C THR A 122 3.39 11.27 -0.81
N VAL A 123 2.65 10.19 -1.12
CA VAL A 123 3.25 8.93 -1.60
C VAL A 123 3.93 9.13 -2.95
N SER A 124 3.27 9.87 -3.87
CA SER A 124 3.85 10.23 -5.16
C SER A 124 5.11 11.10 -5.02
N LYS A 125 5.08 12.08 -4.12
CA LYS A 125 6.24 12.95 -3.86
C LYS A 125 7.43 12.13 -3.38
N GLU A 126 7.25 11.24 -2.43
CA GLU A 126 8.31 10.36 -1.91
C GLU A 126 8.83 9.38 -2.96
N PHE A 127 7.94 8.82 -3.78
CA PHE A 127 8.34 7.99 -4.90
C PHE A 127 9.18 8.79 -5.92
N GLN A 128 8.70 9.95 -6.36
CA GLN A 128 9.37 10.78 -7.36
C GLN A 128 10.76 11.25 -6.92
N LYS A 129 10.95 11.55 -5.62
CA LYS A 129 12.27 11.87 -5.06
C LYS A 129 13.31 10.78 -5.28
N LYS A 130 12.89 9.51 -5.26
CA LYS A 130 13.78 8.35 -5.39
C LYS A 130 13.89 7.81 -6.81
N TRP A 131 12.88 8.06 -7.64
CA TRP A 131 12.72 7.42 -8.94
C TRP A 131 13.58 8.03 -10.06
N LYS A 132 13.98 9.29 -9.97
CA LYS A 132 14.77 9.99 -11.01
C LYS A 132 15.96 9.19 -11.53
N ASP A 133 16.83 8.75 -10.62
CA ASP A 133 18.06 8.05 -11.01
C ASP A 133 17.76 6.71 -11.68
N VAL A 134 16.70 6.05 -11.24
CA VAL A 134 16.21 4.79 -11.80
C VAL A 134 15.69 5.01 -13.22
N ALA A 135 14.78 5.98 -13.40
CA ALA A 135 14.22 6.32 -14.72
C ALA A 135 15.32 6.64 -15.74
N LEU A 136 16.28 7.47 -15.37
CA LEU A 136 17.39 7.86 -16.26
C LEU A 136 18.30 6.69 -16.61
N LYS A 137 18.51 5.75 -15.70
CA LYS A 137 19.34 4.55 -15.93
C LYS A 137 18.64 3.47 -16.76
N MET A 138 17.31 3.40 -16.70
CA MET A 138 16.54 2.52 -17.59
C MET A 138 16.65 2.94 -19.06
N GLY A 139 16.86 4.24 -19.30
CA GLY A 139 17.07 4.79 -20.64
C GLY A 139 15.79 4.81 -21.48
N GLU A 140 15.95 5.06 -22.79
CA GLU A 140 14.84 5.23 -23.75
C GLU A 140 14.00 3.95 -23.99
N LYS A 141 14.44 2.82 -23.45
CA LYS A 141 13.66 1.59 -23.51
C LYS A 141 12.49 1.58 -22.55
N ALA A 142 12.54 2.39 -21.46
CA ALA A 142 11.47 2.55 -20.50
C ALA A 142 10.90 3.97 -20.61
N TYR A 143 9.84 4.11 -21.40
CA TYR A 143 9.20 5.40 -21.67
C TYR A 143 8.27 5.79 -20.52
N PHE A 144 8.63 6.83 -19.79
CA PHE A 144 7.84 7.38 -18.70
C PHE A 144 6.82 8.40 -19.22
N THR A 145 5.65 8.43 -18.61
CA THR A 145 4.65 9.50 -18.79
C THR A 145 4.11 9.93 -17.44
N PRO A 146 4.44 11.12 -16.94
CA PRO A 146 3.75 11.66 -15.77
C PRO A 146 2.35 12.11 -16.17
N ARG A 147 1.37 11.68 -15.40
CA ARG A 147 -0.03 12.07 -15.54
C ARG A 147 -0.48 12.83 -14.31
N GLN A 148 -1.27 13.86 -14.52
CA GLN A 148 -1.82 14.66 -13.45
C GLN A 148 -3.31 14.37 -13.30
N TYR A 149 -3.72 13.98 -12.08
CA TYR A 149 -5.12 13.76 -11.81
C TYR A 149 -5.76 15.05 -11.33
N ILE A 150 -6.75 15.48 -12.08
CA ILE A 150 -7.66 16.58 -11.76
C ILE A 150 -9.06 16.08 -12.07
N TYR A 151 -10.05 16.56 -11.36
CA TYR A 151 -11.42 16.15 -11.65
C TYR A 151 -12.20 17.22 -12.39
N ASP A 152 -13.16 16.76 -13.19
CA ASP A 152 -14.08 17.57 -13.96
C ASP A 152 -15.06 18.27 -13.01
N GLY A 153 -14.83 19.54 -12.78
CA GLY A 153 -15.65 20.33 -11.87
C GLY A 153 -17.07 20.54 -12.39
N ILE A 154 -17.29 20.46 -13.71
CA ILE A 154 -18.65 20.53 -14.28
C ILE A 154 -19.42 19.28 -13.88
N LYS A 155 -18.84 18.09 -14.09
CA LYS A 155 -19.45 16.82 -13.66
C LYS A 155 -19.62 16.73 -12.15
N SER A 156 -18.70 17.32 -11.40
CA SER A 156 -18.74 17.38 -9.94
C SER A 156 -19.66 18.48 -9.40
N ARG A 157 -20.35 19.20 -10.27
CA ARG A 157 -21.27 20.32 -9.95
C ARG A 157 -20.57 21.51 -9.26
N CYS A 158 -19.28 21.68 -9.49
CA CYS A 158 -18.53 22.85 -9.03
C CYS A 158 -18.75 24.08 -9.92
N GLN A 159 -19.30 23.92 -11.11
CA GLN A 159 -19.72 25.02 -11.97
C GLN A 159 -21.24 25.02 -12.14
N THR A 160 -21.85 26.17 -11.95
CA THR A 160 -23.27 26.37 -12.21
C THR A 160 -23.56 26.51 -13.71
N SER A 161 -24.82 26.42 -14.10
CA SER A 161 -25.24 26.62 -15.51
C SER A 161 -24.91 28.01 -16.04
N ASP A 162 -24.82 29.02 -15.18
CA ASP A 162 -24.41 30.41 -15.51
C ASP A 162 -22.90 30.62 -15.40
N GLY A 163 -22.14 29.55 -15.23
CA GLY A 163 -20.65 29.55 -15.27
C GLY A 163 -19.98 30.07 -13.99
N LYS A 164 -20.63 30.02 -12.83
CA LYS A 164 -20.03 30.44 -11.56
C LYS A 164 -19.44 29.26 -10.81
N ASN A 165 -18.29 29.51 -10.16
CA ASN A 165 -17.65 28.53 -9.29
C ASN A 165 -18.38 28.40 -7.95
N MET A 166 -18.81 27.19 -7.60
CA MET A 166 -19.47 26.85 -6.34
C MET A 166 -18.57 26.06 -5.36
N CYS A 167 -17.37 25.69 -5.80
CA CYS A 167 -16.43 24.90 -4.99
C CYS A 167 -15.25 25.76 -4.47
N PHE A 168 -15.50 27.05 -4.31
CA PHE A 168 -14.55 27.97 -3.66
C PHE A 168 -13.13 27.93 -4.27
N ASN A 169 -12.11 27.73 -3.45
CA ASN A 169 -10.70 27.68 -3.80
C ASN A 169 -10.22 26.29 -4.32
N LEU A 170 -11.13 25.32 -4.47
CA LEU A 170 -10.76 24.01 -4.99
C LEU A 170 -10.55 24.00 -6.51
N CYS A 171 -11.10 24.98 -7.23
CA CYS A 171 -11.18 24.95 -8.68
C CYS A 171 -10.61 26.20 -9.36
N THR A 172 -10.10 25.99 -10.56
CA THR A 172 -9.76 27.03 -11.55
C THR A 172 -10.84 27.17 -12.62
N ASN A 173 -10.69 28.09 -13.56
CA ASN A 173 -11.57 28.32 -14.73
C ASN A 173 -13.05 28.33 -14.35
N GLN A 174 -13.40 29.12 -13.32
CA GLN A 174 -14.77 29.27 -12.81
C GLN A 174 -15.44 27.94 -12.43
N GLY A 175 -14.69 27.05 -11.76
CA GLY A 175 -15.21 25.76 -11.29
C GLY A 175 -15.10 24.62 -12.30
N ARG A 176 -14.33 24.78 -13.37
CA ARG A 176 -14.19 23.77 -14.43
C ARG A 176 -13.19 22.67 -14.12
N TYR A 177 -12.03 23.03 -13.54
CA TYR A 177 -10.95 22.12 -13.21
C TYR A 177 -10.65 22.18 -11.73
N CYS A 178 -10.71 21.06 -11.04
CA CYS A 178 -10.63 21.02 -9.58
C CYS A 178 -9.67 19.95 -9.09
N ALA A 179 -9.09 20.22 -7.93
CA ALA A 179 -8.35 19.23 -7.15
C ALA A 179 -8.83 19.28 -5.68
N THR A 180 -8.57 18.20 -4.96
CA THR A 180 -8.81 18.16 -3.52
C THR A 180 -7.85 19.09 -2.82
N ASP A 181 -8.34 19.71 -1.76
CA ASP A 181 -7.52 20.45 -0.80
C ASP A 181 -6.66 19.46 -0.01
N PRO A 182 -5.32 19.62 0.01
CA PRO A 182 -4.44 18.63 0.62
C PRO A 182 -4.57 18.48 2.13
N ASP A 183 -4.90 19.56 2.84
CA ASP A 183 -5.03 19.59 4.30
C ASP A 183 -6.49 19.59 4.78
N ASN A 184 -7.45 19.68 3.85
CA ASN A 184 -8.89 19.78 4.09
C ASN A 184 -9.29 21.05 4.88
N ASP A 185 -8.49 22.11 4.80
CA ASP A 185 -8.78 23.43 5.38
C ASP A 185 -8.93 24.48 4.28
N LEU A 186 -10.17 24.80 3.90
CA LEU A 186 -10.47 25.75 2.82
C LEU A 186 -10.04 27.20 3.11
N GLU A 187 -9.64 27.53 4.33
CA GLU A 187 -9.26 28.90 4.72
C GLU A 187 -7.74 29.07 4.79
N HIS A 188 -7.00 27.99 4.97
CA HIS A 188 -5.55 28.02 5.15
C HIS A 188 -4.87 26.92 4.30
N GLY A 189 -3.54 27.04 4.12
CA GLY A 189 -2.74 26.04 3.45
C GLY A 189 -2.80 26.08 1.92
N ILE A 190 -2.52 24.95 1.29
CA ILE A 190 -2.48 24.80 -0.16
C ILE A 190 -3.89 24.55 -0.69
N THR A 191 -4.35 25.38 -1.60
CA THR A 191 -5.69 25.26 -2.20
C THR A 191 -5.73 24.25 -3.36
N GLY A 192 -6.92 23.69 -3.63
CA GLY A 192 -7.10 22.85 -4.80
C GLY A 192 -6.80 23.56 -6.14
N ALA A 193 -7.09 24.85 -6.22
CA ALA A 193 -6.75 25.67 -7.40
C ALA A 193 -5.24 25.77 -7.63
N GLU A 194 -4.44 25.91 -6.58
CA GLU A 194 -2.97 25.90 -6.66
C GLU A 194 -2.43 24.53 -7.07
N VAL A 195 -3.08 23.46 -6.61
CA VAL A 195 -2.75 22.09 -7.05
C VAL A 195 -3.03 21.91 -8.54
N VAL A 196 -4.13 22.44 -9.06
CA VAL A 196 -4.43 22.44 -10.53
C VAL A 196 -3.40 23.26 -11.30
N GLU A 197 -2.98 24.43 -10.77
CA GLU A 197 -1.94 25.26 -11.40
C GLU A 197 -0.61 24.51 -11.52
N GLU A 198 -0.17 23.88 -10.42
CA GLU A 198 1.07 23.09 -10.44
C GLU A 198 0.94 21.83 -11.31
N ALA A 199 -0.23 21.20 -11.38
CA ALA A 199 -0.50 20.10 -12.29
C ALA A 199 -0.31 20.53 -13.76
N LEU A 200 -0.90 21.65 -14.17
CA LEU A 200 -0.76 22.20 -15.52
C LEU A 200 0.71 22.56 -15.82
N ARG A 201 1.41 23.14 -14.86
CA ARG A 201 2.84 23.46 -15.00
C ARG A 201 3.68 22.22 -15.25
N ARG A 202 3.45 21.13 -14.47
CA ARG A 202 4.14 19.84 -14.68
C ARG A 202 3.83 19.21 -16.04
N ILE A 203 2.60 19.31 -16.52
CA ILE A 203 2.21 18.86 -17.87
C ILE A 203 3.01 19.65 -18.93
N CYS A 204 3.10 20.98 -18.81
CA CYS A 204 3.85 21.81 -19.72
C CYS A 204 5.38 21.54 -19.66
N VAL A 205 5.94 21.32 -18.47
CA VAL A 205 7.35 20.92 -18.35
C VAL A 205 7.60 19.58 -19.04
N TRP A 206 6.74 18.61 -18.83
CA TRP A 206 6.86 17.30 -19.49
C TRP A 206 6.76 17.43 -21.01
N LYS A 207 5.75 18.10 -21.51
CA LYS A 207 5.51 18.34 -22.95
C LYS A 207 6.75 18.90 -23.66
N HIS A 208 7.48 19.79 -23.01
CA HIS A 208 8.65 20.44 -23.63
C HIS A 208 9.97 19.72 -23.38
N PHE A 209 10.10 18.98 -22.29
CA PHE A 209 11.38 18.47 -21.81
C PHE A 209 11.39 16.96 -21.47
N GLY A 210 10.32 16.23 -21.78
CA GLY A 210 10.21 14.80 -21.47
C GLY A 210 9.51 13.97 -22.53
N GLU A 211 8.48 14.53 -23.18
CA GLU A 211 7.61 13.79 -24.11
C GLU A 211 8.38 13.20 -25.31
N LYS A 212 9.46 13.84 -25.74
CA LYS A 212 10.22 13.42 -26.92
C LYS A 212 10.98 12.10 -26.71
N ASP A 213 11.59 11.92 -25.55
CA ASP A 213 12.47 10.78 -25.25
C ASP A 213 11.91 9.84 -24.17
N GLY A 214 10.87 10.27 -23.48
CA GLY A 214 10.30 9.53 -22.35
C GLY A 214 11.22 9.44 -21.12
N LEU A 215 12.35 10.17 -21.12
CA LEU A 215 13.31 10.22 -20.00
C LEU A 215 13.06 11.42 -19.10
N GLY A 216 12.86 12.59 -19.70
CA GLY A 216 12.50 13.81 -19.02
C GLY A 216 13.52 14.29 -18.00
N THR A 217 14.81 14.33 -18.32
CA THR A 217 15.86 14.74 -17.37
C THR A 217 15.55 16.07 -16.72
N MET A 218 15.14 17.09 -17.50
CA MET A 218 14.79 18.41 -16.96
C MET A 218 13.46 18.39 -16.18
N TYR A 219 12.52 17.50 -16.54
CA TYR A 219 11.31 17.29 -15.76
C TYR A 219 11.66 16.78 -14.35
N TRP A 220 12.52 15.79 -14.25
CA TRP A 220 12.96 15.27 -12.95
C TRP A 220 13.74 16.31 -12.14
N ASP A 221 14.56 17.15 -12.82
CA ASP A 221 15.23 18.27 -12.16
C ASP A 221 14.22 19.27 -11.62
N TYR A 222 13.17 19.59 -12.40
CA TYR A 222 12.08 20.45 -11.96
C TYR A 222 11.37 19.87 -10.71
N ILE A 223 10.95 18.61 -10.78
CA ILE A 223 10.28 17.94 -9.64
C ILE A 223 11.18 17.97 -8.40
N GLY A 224 12.46 17.63 -8.53
CA GLY A 224 13.40 17.61 -7.40
C GLY A 224 13.59 18.98 -6.76
N GLU A 225 13.75 20.04 -7.57
CA GLU A 225 13.90 21.42 -7.07
C GLU A 225 12.60 21.96 -6.49
N PHE A 226 11.44 21.65 -7.08
CA PHE A 226 10.14 22.02 -6.54
C PHE A 226 9.90 21.41 -5.15
N LEU A 227 10.05 20.09 -5.03
CA LEU A 227 9.87 19.37 -3.76
C LEU A 227 10.84 19.82 -2.66
N LYS A 228 11.98 20.36 -3.03
CA LYS A 228 12.98 20.88 -2.09
C LYS A 228 12.68 22.29 -1.61
N ARG A 229 12.07 23.14 -2.43
CA ARG A 229 12.00 24.59 -2.23
C ARG A 229 10.59 25.09 -2.04
N CYS A 230 9.65 24.58 -2.82
CA CYS A 230 8.31 25.14 -2.94
C CYS A 230 7.21 24.23 -2.35
N ASP A 231 7.55 23.02 -1.89
CA ASP A 231 6.59 22.07 -1.33
C ASP A 231 6.24 22.41 0.13
N SER A 232 5.61 23.57 0.31
CA SER A 232 5.07 24.02 1.60
C SER A 232 3.98 25.06 1.37
N ASP A 233 3.13 25.29 2.36
CA ASP A 233 1.95 26.16 2.29
C ASP A 233 2.26 27.57 1.78
N ASP A 234 3.32 28.20 2.26
CA ASP A 234 3.69 29.56 1.88
C ASP A 234 4.34 29.69 0.47
N PHE A 235 4.84 28.56 -0.07
CA PHE A 235 5.66 28.59 -1.27
C PHE A 235 5.13 27.79 -2.44
N PHE A 236 4.08 26.99 -2.26
CA PHE A 236 3.60 26.06 -3.28
C PHE A 236 3.24 26.72 -4.62
N SER A 237 2.59 27.88 -4.58
CA SER A 237 2.24 28.69 -5.76
C SER A 237 3.04 29.98 -5.86
N ASN A 238 4.07 30.17 -5.00
CA ASN A 238 4.86 31.41 -4.96
C ASN A 238 5.67 31.58 -6.22
N LYS A 239 5.40 32.66 -6.98
CA LYS A 239 6.00 32.94 -8.27
C LYS A 239 7.52 33.06 -8.23
N ASP A 240 8.09 33.58 -7.15
CA ASP A 240 9.53 33.74 -7.03
C ASP A 240 10.20 32.39 -6.70
N CYS A 241 9.56 31.57 -5.86
CA CYS A 241 9.99 30.18 -5.65
C CYS A 241 9.99 29.39 -6.98
N ILE A 242 8.92 29.47 -7.75
CA ILE A 242 8.81 28.80 -9.06
C ILE A 242 9.88 29.26 -10.05
N LYS A 243 10.19 30.57 -10.10
CA LYS A 243 11.28 31.11 -10.92
C LYS A 243 12.65 30.51 -10.53
N ASP A 244 12.90 30.38 -9.23
CA ASP A 244 14.12 29.75 -8.73
C ASP A 244 14.18 28.25 -9.10
N VAL A 245 13.05 27.54 -9.05
CA VAL A 245 12.96 26.16 -9.52
C VAL A 245 13.31 26.06 -11.01
N TYR A 246 12.70 26.89 -11.87
CA TYR A 246 13.05 26.94 -13.30
C TYR A 246 14.53 27.18 -13.54
N LYS A 247 15.10 28.15 -12.84
CA LYS A 247 16.51 28.48 -12.95
C LYS A 247 17.42 27.30 -12.58
N ASN A 248 17.13 26.62 -11.46
CA ASN A 248 17.92 25.49 -10.99
C ASN A 248 17.75 24.24 -11.86
N ALA A 249 16.55 24.01 -12.38
CA ALA A 249 16.27 22.93 -13.33
C ALA A 249 16.74 23.25 -14.78
N LYS A 250 17.30 24.45 -15.01
CA LYS A 250 17.74 24.94 -16.32
C LYS A 250 16.60 25.00 -17.36
N ILE A 251 15.39 25.29 -16.91
CA ILE A 251 14.20 25.42 -17.73
C ILE A 251 13.95 26.88 -18.07
N GLU A 252 13.60 27.15 -19.32
CA GLU A 252 13.13 28.47 -19.74
C GLU A 252 11.68 28.68 -19.26
N GLY A 253 11.50 29.32 -18.10
CA GLY A 253 10.19 29.50 -17.45
C GLY A 253 9.16 30.17 -18.37
N LYS A 254 9.57 31.17 -19.18
CA LYS A 254 8.66 31.82 -20.13
C LYS A 254 7.97 30.84 -21.10
N ARG A 255 8.69 29.81 -21.52
CA ARG A 255 8.12 28.78 -22.40
C ARG A 255 7.07 27.94 -21.70
N ILE A 256 7.23 27.71 -20.39
CA ILE A 256 6.26 26.97 -19.60
C ILE A 256 5.00 27.83 -19.35
N GLU A 257 5.20 29.07 -18.92
CA GLU A 257 4.08 30.01 -18.72
C GLU A 257 3.28 30.21 -20.02
N GLN A 258 3.98 30.36 -21.16
CA GLN A 258 3.32 30.44 -22.46
C GLN A 258 2.54 29.16 -22.83
N CYS A 259 3.08 27.99 -22.53
CA CYS A 259 2.36 26.71 -22.72
C CYS A 259 1.07 26.64 -21.89
N MET A 260 1.11 27.11 -20.65
CA MET A 260 -0.06 27.16 -19.77
C MET A 260 -1.12 28.11 -20.33
N GLU A 261 -0.73 29.28 -20.79
CA GLU A 261 -1.63 30.25 -21.42
C GLU A 261 -2.20 29.73 -22.76
N ASP A 262 -1.36 29.22 -23.66
CA ASP A 262 -1.75 28.70 -24.97
C ASP A 262 -2.71 27.51 -24.88
N SER A 263 -2.68 26.78 -23.77
CA SER A 263 -3.62 25.68 -23.52
C SER A 263 -5.03 26.12 -23.12
N GLY A 264 -5.21 27.41 -22.76
CA GLY A 264 -6.49 28.00 -22.30
C GLY A 264 -6.37 28.74 -20.97
N GLY A 265 -5.19 28.77 -20.33
CA GLY A 265 -4.98 29.46 -19.05
C GLY A 265 -5.79 28.86 -17.88
N LEU A 266 -5.85 29.59 -16.78
CA LEU A 266 -6.51 29.14 -15.53
C LEU A 266 -7.50 30.15 -14.94
N THR A 267 -7.67 31.33 -15.56
CA THR A 267 -8.42 32.44 -14.97
C THR A 267 -9.84 32.60 -15.52
N GLU A 268 -9.99 32.43 -16.82
CA GLU A 268 -11.26 32.62 -17.51
C GLU A 268 -12.10 31.34 -17.51
N ASN A 269 -13.41 31.46 -17.76
CA ASN A 269 -14.29 30.31 -17.96
C ASN A 269 -14.07 29.70 -19.35
N THR A 270 -12.84 29.34 -19.67
CA THR A 270 -12.45 28.75 -20.94
C THR A 270 -11.97 27.31 -20.74
N PRO A 271 -12.22 26.42 -21.72
CA PRO A 271 -11.59 25.10 -21.70
C PRO A 271 -10.07 25.20 -21.77
N ASN A 272 -9.38 24.36 -20.98
CA ASN A 272 -7.96 24.18 -21.07
C ASN A 272 -7.65 22.82 -21.71
N SER A 273 -7.08 22.85 -22.92
CA SER A 273 -6.92 21.64 -23.73
C SER A 273 -5.96 20.60 -23.15
N LEU A 274 -5.04 20.98 -22.27
CA LEU A 274 -4.14 20.05 -21.59
C LEU A 274 -4.83 19.39 -20.42
N LEU A 275 -5.58 20.14 -19.62
CA LEU A 275 -6.35 19.61 -18.50
C LEU A 275 -7.50 18.71 -18.96
N ASP A 276 -8.21 19.09 -20.05
CA ASP A 276 -9.23 18.24 -20.64
C ASP A 276 -8.68 16.88 -21.07
N ARG A 277 -7.48 16.86 -21.68
CA ARG A 277 -6.81 15.60 -22.06
C ARG A 277 -6.48 14.69 -20.87
N GLU A 278 -6.07 15.26 -19.76
CA GLU A 278 -5.80 14.48 -18.55
C GLU A 278 -7.10 13.91 -17.96
N ILE A 279 -8.16 14.71 -17.88
CA ILE A 279 -9.48 14.25 -17.41
C ILE A 279 -10.00 13.11 -18.30
N ASP A 280 -9.95 13.29 -19.62
CA ASP A 280 -10.39 12.27 -20.58
C ASP A 280 -9.55 10.99 -20.49
N ALA A 281 -8.23 11.12 -20.31
CA ALA A 281 -7.35 9.98 -20.17
C ALA A 281 -7.60 9.23 -18.85
N ALA A 282 -7.82 9.95 -17.74
CA ALA A 282 -8.17 9.35 -16.45
C ALA A 282 -9.48 8.57 -16.53
N MET A 283 -10.49 9.13 -17.19
CA MET A 283 -11.79 8.45 -17.39
C MET A 283 -11.64 7.19 -18.25
N ARG A 284 -10.92 7.27 -19.38
CA ARG A 284 -10.73 6.10 -20.25
C ARG A 284 -9.97 4.96 -19.58
N LYS A 285 -9.01 5.29 -18.70
CA LYS A 285 -8.22 4.29 -17.97
C LYS A 285 -8.87 3.84 -16.67
N GLY A 286 -9.99 4.43 -16.27
CA GLY A 286 -10.66 4.11 -15.01
C GLY A 286 -9.79 4.40 -13.79
N VAL A 287 -9.12 5.55 -13.77
CA VAL A 287 -8.30 5.96 -12.62
C VAL A 287 -9.21 6.39 -11.47
N VAL A 288 -9.26 5.61 -10.41
CA VAL A 288 -10.13 5.85 -9.24
C VAL A 288 -9.35 5.90 -7.92
N VAL A 289 -8.09 5.45 -7.92
CA VAL A 289 -7.22 5.44 -6.75
C VAL A 289 -5.92 6.13 -7.11
N LEU A 290 -5.43 6.97 -6.21
CA LEU A 290 -4.17 7.70 -6.36
C LEU A 290 -3.23 7.42 -5.18
N PRO A 291 -1.93 7.36 -5.45
CA PRO A 291 -1.32 7.31 -6.78
C PRO A 291 -1.53 5.95 -7.45
N THR A 292 -1.56 5.93 -8.78
CA THR A 292 -1.63 4.68 -9.54
C THR A 292 -0.58 4.67 -10.66
N MET A 293 0.07 3.52 -10.85
CA MET A 293 1.02 3.26 -11.92
C MET A 293 0.41 2.33 -12.96
N PHE A 294 0.58 2.65 -14.23
CA PHE A 294 0.27 1.74 -15.33
C PHE A 294 1.57 1.34 -16.01
N ILE A 295 1.72 0.07 -16.34
CA ILE A 295 2.87 -0.48 -17.06
C ILE A 295 2.34 -1.27 -18.24
N ASN A 296 2.78 -0.96 -19.45
CA ASN A 296 2.24 -1.51 -20.70
C ASN A 296 0.70 -1.46 -20.72
N SER A 297 0.13 -0.35 -20.28
CA SER A 297 -1.33 -0.10 -20.17
C SER A 297 -2.07 -0.93 -19.09
N ALA A 298 -1.40 -1.82 -18.37
CA ALA A 298 -1.99 -2.54 -17.24
C ALA A 298 -1.78 -1.76 -15.93
N PRO A 299 -2.80 -1.62 -15.08
CA PRO A 299 -2.63 -0.97 -13.79
C PRO A 299 -1.79 -1.85 -12.87
N MET A 300 -0.70 -1.30 -12.35
CA MET A 300 0.08 -1.94 -11.32
C MET A 300 -0.71 -1.94 -10.00
N ARG A 301 -0.74 -3.06 -9.32
CA ARG A 301 -1.34 -3.20 -8.00
C ARG A 301 -0.25 -3.37 -6.95
N GLY A 302 -0.53 -2.90 -5.73
CA GLY A 302 0.42 -2.94 -4.62
C GLY A 302 1.00 -1.57 -4.28
N ALA A 303 1.93 -1.56 -3.33
CA ALA A 303 2.55 -0.33 -2.85
C ALA A 303 3.39 0.37 -3.92
N LEU A 304 3.28 1.68 -4.02
CA LEU A 304 4.12 2.51 -4.89
C LEU A 304 5.49 2.70 -4.24
N SER A 305 6.34 1.67 -4.30
CA SER A 305 7.73 1.76 -3.88
C SER A 305 8.68 1.69 -5.08
N THR A 306 9.88 2.21 -4.92
CA THR A 306 10.91 2.16 -5.97
C THR A 306 11.20 0.72 -6.39
N GLU A 307 11.28 -0.20 -5.44
CA GLU A 307 11.59 -1.61 -5.66
C GLU A 307 10.47 -2.31 -6.43
N THR A 308 9.23 -2.09 -6.03
CA THR A 308 8.05 -2.71 -6.68
C THR A 308 7.88 -2.20 -8.09
N VAL A 309 7.95 -0.88 -8.30
CA VAL A 309 7.82 -0.28 -9.64
C VAL A 309 8.98 -0.71 -10.55
N PHE A 310 10.21 -0.71 -10.03
CA PHE A 310 11.37 -1.17 -10.79
C PHE A 310 11.21 -2.62 -11.26
N GLY A 311 10.83 -3.51 -10.34
CA GLY A 311 10.58 -4.92 -10.67
C GLY A 311 9.48 -5.09 -11.71
N ALA A 312 8.38 -4.33 -11.58
CA ALA A 312 7.26 -4.38 -12.53
C ALA A 312 7.62 -3.83 -13.91
N VAL A 313 8.36 -2.71 -13.98
CA VAL A 313 8.86 -2.18 -15.28
C VAL A 313 9.83 -3.15 -15.91
N CYS A 314 10.75 -3.74 -15.15
CA CYS A 314 11.68 -4.74 -15.67
C CYS A 314 10.96 -6.02 -16.18
N ALA A 315 9.91 -6.45 -15.51
CA ALA A 315 9.08 -7.57 -15.94
C ALA A 315 8.22 -7.27 -17.18
N GLY A 316 8.00 -5.99 -17.48
CA GLY A 316 7.25 -5.54 -18.67
C GLY A 316 8.00 -5.71 -20.00
N PHE A 317 9.31 -5.94 -19.97
CA PHE A 317 10.10 -6.19 -21.18
C PHE A 317 9.94 -7.62 -21.67
N GLN A 318 10.08 -7.79 -22.97
CA GLN A 318 10.30 -9.13 -23.56
C GLN A 318 11.64 -9.68 -23.05
N SER A 319 11.67 -10.95 -22.69
CA SER A 319 12.85 -11.62 -22.16
C SER A 319 14.08 -11.40 -23.07
N GLY A 320 15.16 -10.88 -22.50
CA GLY A 320 16.40 -10.59 -23.20
C GLY A 320 16.45 -9.21 -23.86
N SER A 321 15.38 -8.40 -23.80
CA SER A 321 15.36 -7.03 -24.34
C SER A 321 15.52 -5.97 -23.24
N GLU A 322 15.42 -6.36 -21.99
CA GLU A 322 15.47 -5.49 -20.82
C GLU A 322 16.81 -4.74 -20.71
N PRO A 323 16.82 -3.52 -20.16
CA PRO A 323 18.04 -2.81 -19.81
C PRO A 323 18.91 -3.62 -18.83
N SER A 324 20.23 -3.56 -18.97
CA SER A 324 21.18 -4.30 -18.11
C SER A 324 20.98 -4.03 -16.62
N ILE A 325 20.46 -2.85 -16.27
CA ILE A 325 20.16 -2.49 -14.89
C ILE A 325 19.07 -3.37 -14.26
N CYS A 326 18.12 -3.87 -15.06
CA CYS A 326 17.13 -4.83 -14.61
C CYS A 326 17.78 -6.12 -14.10
N ASN A 327 18.75 -6.66 -14.86
CA ASN A 327 19.47 -7.86 -14.46
C ASN A 327 20.39 -7.63 -13.25
N THR A 328 20.94 -6.42 -13.11
CA THR A 328 21.87 -6.08 -12.03
C THR A 328 21.16 -5.81 -10.71
N CYS A 329 20.02 -5.12 -10.74
CA CYS A 329 19.38 -4.59 -9.54
C CYS A 329 18.03 -5.27 -9.20
N SER A 330 17.60 -6.26 -9.97
CA SER A 330 16.40 -7.03 -9.66
C SER A 330 16.57 -7.80 -8.34
N GLY A 331 15.61 -7.69 -7.45
CA GLY A 331 15.63 -8.35 -6.14
C GLY A 331 16.55 -7.68 -5.09
N CYS A 332 17.13 -6.52 -5.39
CA CYS A 332 17.88 -5.75 -4.40
C CYS A 332 16.91 -5.08 -3.39
N SER A 333 17.28 -5.07 -2.12
CA SER A 333 16.51 -4.42 -1.07
C SER A 333 16.50 -2.88 -1.18
N ASP A 334 17.49 -2.31 -1.83
CA ASP A 334 17.60 -0.89 -2.15
C ASP A 334 18.00 -0.74 -3.61
N VAL A 335 17.00 -0.63 -4.47
CA VAL A 335 17.18 -0.43 -5.91
C VAL A 335 17.87 0.89 -6.20
N THR A 336 17.56 1.95 -5.46
CA THR A 336 18.15 3.28 -5.69
C THR A 336 19.65 3.25 -5.46
N GLU A 337 20.10 2.59 -4.39
CA GLU A 337 21.54 2.44 -4.12
C GLU A 337 22.21 1.54 -5.17
N CYS A 338 21.56 0.43 -5.55
CA CYS A 338 22.05 -0.46 -6.59
C CYS A 338 22.25 0.28 -7.94
N VAL A 339 21.25 1.05 -8.34
CA VAL A 339 21.30 1.85 -9.59
C VAL A 339 22.46 2.86 -9.58
N LYS A 340 22.73 3.48 -8.43
CA LYS A 340 23.83 4.43 -8.26
C LYS A 340 25.21 3.75 -8.28
N LYS A 341 25.34 2.61 -7.63
CA LYS A 341 26.63 1.91 -7.42
C LYS A 341 26.91 0.80 -8.42
N GLY A 342 25.90 0.33 -9.15
CA GLY A 342 25.99 -0.79 -10.07
C GLY A 342 26.16 -2.15 -9.40
N VAL A 343 25.94 -2.23 -8.09
CA VAL A 343 26.04 -3.47 -7.30
C VAL A 343 24.94 -3.56 -6.26
N CYS A 344 24.35 -4.73 -6.14
CA CYS A 344 23.37 -5.03 -5.11
C CYS A 344 24.07 -5.25 -3.77
N LYS A 345 23.72 -4.48 -2.75
CA LYS A 345 24.07 -4.87 -1.38
C LYS A 345 23.24 -6.10 -1.05
N SER A 346 23.87 -7.26 -1.01
CA SER A 346 23.27 -8.45 -0.42
C SER A 346 22.98 -8.14 1.05
N ASN A 347 21.70 -8.12 1.45
CA ASN A 347 21.36 -8.26 2.85
C ASN A 347 21.99 -9.58 3.32
N PRO A 348 22.75 -9.60 4.41
CA PRO A 348 23.31 -10.85 4.93
C PRO A 348 22.22 -11.85 5.40
N SER A 349 20.93 -11.53 5.24
CA SER A 349 19.78 -12.34 5.64
C SER A 349 18.97 -12.97 4.51
N SER A 350 19.36 -12.82 3.23
CA SER A 350 18.67 -13.47 2.10
C SER A 350 19.60 -14.29 1.19
N SER A 351 20.71 -14.76 1.73
CA SER A 351 21.26 -15.99 1.18
C SER A 351 20.28 -17.09 1.59
N SER A 352 19.49 -17.60 0.68
CA SER A 352 19.01 -18.96 0.71
C SER A 352 20.23 -19.91 0.62
N SER A 353 21.10 -19.82 1.60
CA SER A 353 21.85 -20.97 2.00
C SER A 353 20.79 -21.91 2.55
N SER A 354 20.52 -23.01 1.88
CA SER A 354 20.19 -24.25 2.57
C SER A 354 21.16 -24.34 3.73
N GLY A 355 20.79 -23.71 4.85
CA GLY A 355 21.57 -23.68 6.07
C GLY A 355 21.59 -25.09 6.60
N THR A 356 22.54 -25.88 6.16
CA THR A 356 23.03 -26.97 6.96
C THR A 356 23.56 -26.33 8.22
N VAL A 357 22.71 -26.26 9.26
CA VAL A 357 23.10 -25.89 10.60
C VAL A 357 24.32 -26.76 10.90
N SER A 358 25.47 -26.15 11.14
CA SER A 358 26.69 -26.88 11.42
C SER A 358 26.39 -27.96 12.48
N LYS A 359 26.72 -29.20 12.20
CA LYS A 359 26.46 -30.32 13.12
C LYS A 359 26.98 -30.03 14.54
N LYS A 360 28.00 -29.20 14.65
CA LYS A 360 28.53 -28.73 15.95
C LYS A 360 27.58 -27.74 16.63
N THR A 361 27.03 -26.77 15.94
CA THR A 361 26.06 -25.77 16.50
C THR A 361 24.75 -26.43 16.88
N PHE A 362 24.23 -27.34 16.04
CA PHE A 362 23.03 -28.12 16.35
C PHE A 362 23.25 -29.02 17.59
N GLY A 363 24.39 -29.73 17.66
CA GLY A 363 24.73 -30.60 18.79
C GLY A 363 24.88 -29.82 20.12
N THR A 364 25.51 -28.65 20.11
CA THR A 364 25.66 -27.81 21.31
C THR A 364 24.32 -27.22 21.76
N THR A 365 23.48 -26.77 20.85
CA THR A 365 22.15 -26.24 21.20
C THR A 365 21.26 -27.34 21.78
N LEU A 366 21.28 -28.53 21.17
CA LEU A 366 20.49 -29.67 21.64
C LEU A 366 20.95 -30.10 23.07
N LEU A 367 22.26 -30.19 23.30
CA LEU A 367 22.83 -30.50 24.64
C LEU A 367 22.41 -29.45 25.68
N PHE A 368 22.43 -28.17 25.31
CA PHE A 368 22.04 -27.09 26.22
C PHE A 368 20.57 -27.17 26.57
N MET A 369 19.70 -27.44 25.59
CA MET A 369 18.26 -27.63 25.81
C MET A 369 18.01 -28.88 26.70
N CYS A 370 18.67 -29.99 26.45
CA CYS A 370 18.56 -31.20 27.31
C CYS A 370 19.00 -30.93 28.74
N ALA A 371 20.07 -30.15 28.93
CA ALA A 371 20.53 -29.76 30.26
C ALA A 371 19.54 -28.87 31.02
N LEU A 372 18.91 -27.90 30.30
CA LEU A 372 17.88 -27.05 30.88
C LEU A 372 16.61 -27.83 31.26
N PHE A 373 16.13 -28.71 30.39
CA PHE A 373 14.97 -29.56 30.69
C PHE A 373 15.27 -30.57 31.79
N GLY A 374 16.50 -31.13 31.82
CA GLY A 374 16.94 -32.01 32.89
C GLY A 374 17.01 -31.30 34.24
N ALA A 375 17.54 -30.07 34.27
CA ALA A 375 17.60 -29.26 35.50
C ALA A 375 16.20 -28.86 35.99
N ALA A 376 15.33 -28.41 35.07
CA ALA A 376 13.95 -28.05 35.37
C ALA A 376 13.12 -29.25 35.86
N GLY A 377 13.29 -30.42 35.22
CA GLY A 377 12.64 -31.67 35.63
C GLY A 377 13.12 -32.15 37.01
N TYR A 378 14.44 -32.07 37.28
CA TYR A 378 15.00 -32.40 38.56
C TYR A 378 14.49 -31.47 39.67
N TRP A 379 14.43 -30.16 39.41
CA TRP A 379 13.90 -29.17 40.34
C TRP A 379 12.41 -29.39 40.64
N HIS A 380 11.60 -29.66 39.60
CA HIS A 380 10.19 -29.98 39.76
C HIS A 380 9.99 -31.28 40.57
N TRP A 381 10.75 -32.34 40.25
CA TRP A 381 10.68 -33.59 40.98
C TRP A 381 11.06 -33.43 42.46
N ARG A 382 12.10 -32.62 42.74
CA ARG A 382 12.50 -32.34 44.13
C ARG A 382 11.40 -31.58 44.87
N LYS A 383 10.82 -30.57 44.28
CA LYS A 383 9.73 -29.80 44.87
C LYS A 383 8.47 -30.66 45.12
N THR A 384 8.06 -31.48 44.17
CA THR A 384 6.92 -32.39 44.33
C THR A 384 7.16 -33.43 45.42
N ARG A 385 8.41 -33.86 45.60
CA ARG A 385 8.79 -34.81 46.64
C ARG A 385 8.76 -34.19 48.05
N GLU A 386 9.09 -32.93 48.17
CA GLU A 386 9.00 -32.16 49.43
C GLU A 386 7.50 -31.94 49.77
N GLU A 387 6.68 -31.53 48.82
CA GLU A 387 5.23 -31.37 49.03
C GLU A 387 4.53 -32.67 49.42
N MET A 388 4.92 -33.81 48.80
CA MET A 388 4.35 -35.12 49.20
C MET A 388 4.79 -35.53 50.60
N ARG A 389 6.02 -35.22 51.03
CA ARG A 389 6.47 -35.51 52.40
C ARG A 389 5.67 -34.70 53.44
N ASP A 390 5.37 -33.45 53.15
CA ASP A 390 4.65 -32.59 54.04
C ASP A 390 3.17 -33.00 54.13
N GLN A 391 2.60 -33.46 53.02
CA GLN A 391 1.23 -34.05 53.02
C GLN A 391 1.15 -35.36 53.78
N VAL A 392 2.16 -36.26 53.65
CA VAL A 392 2.22 -37.50 54.41
C VAL A 392 2.46 -37.24 55.90
N ARG A 393 3.26 -36.23 56.25
CA ARG A 393 3.43 -35.83 57.67
C ARG A 393 2.12 -35.22 58.23
N GLY A 394 1.38 -34.44 57.47
CA GLY A 394 0.07 -33.89 57.86
C GLY A 394 -0.94 -35.02 58.15
N ILE A 395 -1.03 -36.00 57.24
CA ILE A 395 -1.94 -37.17 57.44
C ILE A 395 -1.51 -38.03 58.63
N LEU A 396 -0.21 -38.27 58.82
CA LEU A 396 0.32 -39.03 59.98
C LEU A 396 0.06 -38.33 61.33
N ALA A 397 0.10 -36.99 61.36
CA ALA A 397 -0.20 -36.21 62.57
C ALA A 397 -1.72 -36.25 62.92
N GLU A 398 -2.60 -36.46 61.94
CA GLU A 398 -4.07 -36.52 62.13
C GLU A 398 -4.54 -37.91 62.61
N TYR A 399 -3.73 -38.96 62.35
CA TYR A 399 -4.08 -40.36 62.70
C TYR A 399 -3.37 -40.94 63.91
N MET A 400 -2.46 -40.22 64.62
CA MET A 400 -1.90 -40.67 65.89
C MET A 400 -2.65 -39.99 67.04
N PRO A 401 -3.43 -40.73 67.86
CA PRO A 401 -3.99 -40.19 69.08
C PRO A 401 -2.86 -40.03 70.12
N LEU A 402 -2.78 -38.81 70.67
CA LEU A 402 -1.93 -38.52 71.83
C LEU A 402 -2.47 -39.26 73.04
N GLU A 403 -1.82 -40.33 73.43
CA GLU A 403 -1.93 -40.92 74.75
C GLU A 403 -1.04 -40.19 75.75
N GLY A 404 -1.66 -39.62 76.71
CA GLY A 404 -1.42 -39.19 78.05
C GLY A 404 -0.08 -38.86 78.62
N GLY A 405 -0.10 -37.84 79.46
CA GLY A 405 0.91 -37.61 80.50
C GLY A 405 1.09 -36.15 80.90
N ASP A 406 0.26 -35.79 81.82
CA ASP A 406 0.33 -34.77 82.86
C ASP A 406 1.61 -33.91 83.03
N ASN A 407 1.29 -32.71 83.40
CA ASN A 407 1.86 -31.77 84.35
C ASN A 407 2.50 -30.48 83.88
N GLU A 408 1.75 -29.48 84.21
CA GLU A 408 2.10 -28.32 85.05
C GLU A 408 2.89 -27.15 84.42
N ASP A 409 2.18 -26.07 84.46
CA ASP A 409 2.52 -24.72 84.92
C ASP A 409 3.23 -23.71 84.01
N HIS A 410 2.46 -22.64 83.99
CA HIS A 410 2.75 -21.21 83.97
C HIS A 410 2.51 -20.43 82.67
N ASN A 411 1.38 -19.72 82.72
CA ASN A 411 0.97 -18.41 82.28
C ASN A 411 2.08 -17.31 82.33
N PRO A 412 1.82 -16.09 81.87
CA PRO A 412 1.13 -15.59 80.68
C PRO A 412 1.83 -14.36 80.05
N MET A 413 1.05 -13.70 79.10
CA MET A 413 1.19 -12.29 78.64
C MET A 413 2.35 -12.02 77.67
N ASP A 414 2.21 -11.23 76.63
CA ASP A 414 1.31 -10.15 76.26
C ASP A 414 1.53 -9.73 74.80
N PHE A 415 0.45 -9.22 74.23
CA PHE A 415 0.30 -8.05 73.38
C PHE A 415 1.00 -7.94 72.01
N ALA A 416 0.20 -7.92 71.04
CA ALA A 416 -0.32 -6.76 70.28
C ALA A 416 0.40 -6.39 68.99
N ARG A 417 -0.41 -6.39 67.99
CA ARG A 417 -0.85 -5.26 67.17
C ARG A 417 -0.21 -5.03 65.83
N SER A 418 -1.07 -5.06 64.95
CA SER A 418 -1.42 -4.16 63.85
C SER A 418 -0.58 -4.41 62.60
N GLY A 419 -1.18 -4.48 61.51
CA GLY A 419 -2.30 -3.90 60.88
C GLY A 419 -1.96 -3.67 59.43
N GLY A 420 -2.89 -3.96 58.62
CA GLY A 420 -3.43 -3.09 57.59
C GLY A 420 -2.76 -3.20 56.22
N SER A 421 -3.46 -3.52 55.32
CA SER A 421 -4.34 -3.01 54.25
C SER A 421 -3.66 -3.15 52.90
N ALA A 422 -4.21 -3.87 52.00
CA ALA A 422 -5.26 -3.59 51.03
C ALA A 422 -4.93 -2.44 50.03
N SER A 423 -4.92 -2.74 48.78
CA SER A 423 -5.74 -2.29 47.65
C SER A 423 -5.00 -2.54 46.35
N LEU A 424 -5.55 -3.26 45.43
CA LEU A 424 -6.59 -3.00 44.42
C LEU A 424 -6.25 -1.89 43.42
N ILE A 425 -6.53 -2.26 42.13
CA ILE A 425 -6.86 -1.44 40.97
C ILE A 425 -5.63 -1.16 40.08
N SER A 426 -5.59 -1.40 38.83
CA SER A 426 -6.57 -1.67 37.75
C SER A 426 -5.86 -2.30 36.56
#